data_de31ba7701cad74fdf8299dd9ccd6539
#
_entry.id   de31ba7701cad74fdf8299dd9ccd6539
#
_cell.length_a   1.000
_cell.length_b   1.000
_cell.length_c   1.000
_cell.angle_alpha   90.00
_cell.angle_beta   90.00
_cell.angle_gamma   90.00
#
_symmetry.space_group_name_H-M   'P 1'
#
loop_
_entity.id
_entity.type
_entity.pdbx_description
1 polymer ?
#
loop_
_entity_poly.entity_id
_entity_poly.type
_entity_poly.pdbx_seq_one_letter_code
_entity_poly.pdbx_strand_id
1 'polypeptide(L)'
;MRDLDVTQQAESNLSETQPYIAIQVDREKAAAAGLSEVAVGGIVAEAMLPASIGSVEIDGTTLRVYIDNPDAPTSVRELEDFVIPTLAGPQPLTALATVEEVDGPASISTQRGVRTATVSITPDTADIGTASAEVQTELDALDLPDGVTAELGGVTAQQSDAFQQLGLALLAAILIVYTVMVATFRSLRQPLLLLVSVPFAATGAILLQLASGIPLGVASIIGLLMLIGIVVTNAIVLVDLVNQYRDRGLGVVDAVVHGASRRLRPILMTALATIFALLPMAVGLTGHSGFISQPLAIVVIGGLISSTVLTLVVLPSLYTLVEGARERREARRAARAAAAA
;
A
#
# COMPACT_ATOMS: atom_id res chain seq x y z
N MET A 1 -12.75 -19.96 3.16
CA MET A 1 -12.08 -18.85 3.87
C MET A 1 -11.90 -19.13 5.38
N ARG A 2 -12.92 -19.61 6.09
CA ARG A 2 -12.78 -19.95 7.54
C ARG A 2 -11.86 -21.14 7.82
N ASP A 3 -11.72 -22.04 6.87
CA ASP A 3 -10.97 -23.31 6.99
C ASP A 3 -9.52 -23.20 6.45
N LEU A 4 -9.05 -22.00 6.14
CA LEU A 4 -7.66 -21.76 5.75
C LEU A 4 -6.76 -21.75 6.98
N ASP A 5 -5.62 -22.44 6.90
CA ASP A 5 -4.63 -22.55 8.00
C ASP A 5 -4.07 -21.19 8.43
N VAL A 6 -4.13 -20.19 7.54
CA VAL A 6 -3.66 -18.81 7.79
C VAL A 6 -4.72 -17.88 8.36
N THR A 7 -5.96 -18.35 8.58
CA THR A 7 -7.10 -17.52 9.00
C THR A 7 -7.47 -17.80 10.44
N GLN A 8 -7.29 -16.83 11.33
CA GLN A 8 -7.78 -16.89 12.71
C GLN A 8 -9.28 -16.66 12.78
N GLN A 9 -9.78 -15.68 12.01
CA GLN A 9 -11.19 -15.28 12.03
C GLN A 9 -11.60 -14.73 10.66
N ALA A 10 -12.79 -15.09 10.20
CA ALA A 10 -13.43 -14.52 9.02
C ALA A 10 -14.86 -14.10 9.35
N GLU A 11 -15.13 -12.80 9.21
CA GLU A 11 -16.44 -12.19 9.47
C GLU A 11 -16.98 -11.53 8.20
N SER A 12 -18.27 -11.66 7.96
CA SER A 12 -18.96 -11.01 6.84
C SER A 12 -19.97 -9.98 7.38
N ASN A 13 -20.00 -8.81 6.79
CA ASN A 13 -21.03 -7.82 7.09
C ASN A 13 -22.45 -8.22 6.63
N LEU A 14 -22.58 -9.29 5.85
CA LEU A 14 -23.85 -9.90 5.50
C LEU A 14 -24.38 -10.86 6.59
N SER A 15 -23.55 -11.23 7.56
CA SER A 15 -23.92 -12.21 8.61
C SER A 15 -24.82 -11.62 9.68
N GLU A 16 -24.89 -10.30 9.80
CA GLU A 16 -25.76 -9.61 10.72
C GLU A 16 -27.12 -9.35 10.07
N THR A 17 -28.07 -10.21 10.33
CA THR A 17 -29.47 -9.96 10.01
C THR A 17 -30.16 -9.35 11.21
N GLN A 18 -30.97 -8.32 10.98
CA GLN A 18 -31.85 -7.76 11.98
C GLN A 18 -33.29 -7.93 11.52
N PRO A 19 -34.19 -8.38 12.41
CA PRO A 19 -35.59 -8.41 12.08
C PRO A 19 -36.13 -6.98 11.92
N TYR A 20 -36.87 -6.75 10.89
CA TYR A 20 -37.62 -5.51 10.69
C TYR A 20 -39.04 -5.82 10.22
N ILE A 21 -39.96 -4.87 10.46
CA ILE A 21 -41.34 -5.01 10.03
C ILE A 21 -41.48 -4.46 8.63
N ALA A 22 -41.81 -5.32 7.67
CA ALA A 22 -42.11 -4.95 6.31
C ALA A 22 -43.63 -4.69 6.15
N ILE A 23 -43.99 -3.52 5.64
CA ILE A 23 -45.36 -3.17 5.33
C ILE A 23 -45.46 -3.13 3.80
N GLN A 24 -46.15 -4.13 3.21
CA GLN A 24 -46.42 -4.19 1.78
C GLN A 24 -47.82 -3.70 1.50
N VAL A 25 -47.91 -2.50 0.92
CA VAL A 25 -49.21 -1.90 0.58
C VAL A 25 -49.76 -2.54 -0.67
N ASP A 26 -51.03 -2.98 -0.60
CA ASP A 26 -51.78 -3.45 -1.74
C ASP A 26 -52.33 -2.24 -2.50
N ARG A 27 -51.79 -2.02 -3.71
CA ARG A 27 -52.11 -0.84 -4.54
C ARG A 27 -53.59 -0.75 -4.94
N GLU A 28 -54.21 -1.92 -5.19
CA GLU A 28 -55.62 -1.95 -5.63
C GLU A 28 -56.55 -1.58 -4.45
N LYS A 29 -56.28 -2.13 -3.26
CA LYS A 29 -57.05 -1.84 -2.07
C LYS A 29 -56.82 -0.41 -1.59
N ALA A 30 -55.58 0.07 -1.60
CA ALA A 30 -55.27 1.46 -1.28
C ALA A 30 -56.00 2.46 -2.24
N ALA A 31 -55.93 2.19 -3.56
CA ALA A 31 -56.61 3.02 -4.55
C ALA A 31 -58.14 3.00 -4.37
N ALA A 32 -58.74 1.84 -4.07
CA ALA A 32 -60.18 1.73 -3.77
C ALA A 32 -60.58 2.53 -2.51
N ALA A 33 -59.69 2.66 -1.55
CA ALA A 33 -59.83 3.48 -0.35
C ALA A 33 -59.51 4.97 -0.56
N GLY A 34 -59.09 5.36 -1.78
CA GLY A 34 -58.73 6.73 -2.16
C GLY A 34 -57.33 7.15 -1.73
N LEU A 35 -56.44 6.20 -1.48
CA LEU A 35 -55.07 6.44 -1.05
C LEU A 35 -54.06 5.88 -2.07
N SER A 36 -52.88 6.48 -2.12
CA SER A 36 -51.71 5.90 -2.80
C SER A 36 -50.85 5.12 -1.84
N GLU A 37 -50.01 4.21 -2.36
CA GLU A 37 -49.00 3.50 -1.57
C GLU A 37 -48.13 4.46 -0.74
N VAL A 38 -47.72 5.59 -1.34
CA VAL A 38 -46.91 6.62 -0.66
C VAL A 38 -47.70 7.31 0.46
N ALA A 39 -49.02 7.53 0.26
CA ALA A 39 -49.88 8.15 1.27
C ALA A 39 -50.05 7.22 2.48
N VAL A 40 -50.29 5.92 2.27
CA VAL A 40 -50.36 4.94 3.34
C VAL A 40 -49.05 4.87 4.10
N GLY A 41 -47.90 4.77 3.41
CA GLY A 41 -46.60 4.78 4.01
C GLY A 41 -46.27 6.05 4.81
N GLY A 42 -46.70 7.21 4.30
CA GLY A 42 -46.57 8.50 4.99
C GLY A 42 -47.35 8.57 6.31
N ILE A 43 -48.61 8.12 6.32
CA ILE A 43 -49.46 8.08 7.51
C ILE A 43 -48.85 7.16 8.58
N VAL A 44 -48.37 5.98 8.18
CA VAL A 44 -47.73 5.05 9.13
C VAL A 44 -46.41 5.62 9.65
N ALA A 45 -45.61 6.23 8.78
CA ALA A 45 -44.35 6.86 9.18
C ALA A 45 -44.55 8.01 10.17
N GLU A 46 -45.57 8.83 9.94
CA GLU A 46 -45.94 9.94 10.84
C GLU A 46 -46.42 9.43 12.24
N ALA A 47 -47.13 8.30 12.23
CA ALA A 47 -47.56 7.68 13.47
C ALA A 47 -46.43 7.05 14.27
N MET A 48 -45.43 6.48 13.60
CA MET A 48 -44.33 5.75 14.22
C MET A 48 -43.12 6.62 14.60
N LEU A 49 -42.94 7.76 13.93
CA LEU A 49 -41.77 8.63 14.15
C LEU A 49 -42.18 9.87 14.98
N PRO A 50 -41.45 10.22 16.03
CA PRO A 50 -41.69 11.47 16.73
C PRO A 50 -41.46 12.67 15.81
N ALA A 51 -42.45 13.57 15.72
CA ALA A 51 -42.37 14.75 14.88
C ALA A 51 -41.38 15.77 15.44
N SER A 52 -40.36 16.14 14.68
CA SER A 52 -39.47 17.24 15.05
C SER A 52 -40.19 18.58 14.77
N ILE A 53 -40.48 19.35 15.86
CA ILE A 53 -41.18 20.63 15.75
C ILE A 53 -40.26 21.85 15.77
N GLY A 54 -38.96 21.65 15.96
CA GLY A 54 -38.00 22.73 15.96
C GLY A 54 -36.77 22.45 16.81
N SER A 55 -36.01 23.51 17.09
CA SER A 55 -34.84 23.45 17.96
C SER A 55 -34.89 24.59 18.98
N VAL A 56 -34.36 24.33 20.17
CA VAL A 56 -34.22 25.31 21.27
C VAL A 56 -32.74 25.35 21.65
N GLU A 57 -32.21 26.53 21.87
CA GLU A 57 -30.85 26.74 22.38
C GLU A 57 -30.89 26.84 23.92
N ILE A 58 -30.21 25.90 24.59
CA ILE A 58 -30.08 25.87 26.05
C ILE A 58 -28.60 25.82 26.37
N ASP A 59 -28.08 26.77 27.14
CA ASP A 59 -26.67 26.88 27.56
C ASP A 59 -25.68 26.80 26.40
N GLY A 60 -26.00 27.43 25.25
CA GLY A 60 -25.16 27.44 24.04
C GLY A 60 -25.18 26.13 23.23
N THR A 61 -26.06 25.17 23.57
CA THR A 61 -26.25 23.91 22.87
C THR A 61 -27.61 23.90 22.19
N THR A 62 -27.65 23.65 20.89
CA THR A 62 -28.91 23.54 20.13
C THR A 62 -29.48 22.13 20.29
N LEU A 63 -30.63 22.03 20.95
CA LEU A 63 -31.37 20.79 21.18
C LEU A 63 -32.59 20.74 20.23
N ARG A 64 -32.79 19.58 19.57
CA ARG A 64 -34.01 19.34 18.78
C ARG A 64 -35.17 18.98 19.69
N VAL A 65 -36.31 19.58 19.42
CA VAL A 65 -37.56 19.31 20.16
C VAL A 65 -38.43 18.37 19.33
N TYR A 66 -38.85 17.29 19.95
CA TYR A 66 -39.75 16.30 19.36
C TYR A 66 -41.05 16.25 20.13
N ILE A 67 -42.18 16.03 19.42
CA ILE A 67 -43.43 15.65 20.02
C ILE A 67 -43.48 14.13 20.07
N ASP A 68 -43.61 13.57 21.26
CA ASP A 68 -43.83 12.15 21.46
C ASP A 68 -45.31 11.83 21.20
N ASN A 69 -45.54 10.69 20.50
CA ASN A 69 -46.91 10.19 20.26
C ASN A 69 -47.14 9.00 21.21
N PRO A 70 -47.89 9.21 22.33
CA PRO A 70 -48.16 8.14 23.29
C PRO A 70 -49.01 6.99 22.71
N ASP A 71 -49.70 7.22 21.60
CA ASP A 71 -50.54 6.24 20.93
C ASP A 71 -49.84 5.55 19.76
N ALA A 72 -48.51 5.72 19.62
CA ALA A 72 -47.74 5.05 18.58
C ALA A 72 -47.75 3.52 18.80
N PRO A 73 -47.99 2.73 17.70
CA PRO A 73 -47.94 1.26 17.80
C PRO A 73 -46.62 0.76 18.32
N THR A 74 -46.61 -0.06 19.35
CA THR A 74 -45.40 -0.63 19.99
C THR A 74 -45.23 -2.13 19.69
N SER A 75 -46.21 -2.74 19.06
CA SER A 75 -46.20 -4.16 18.66
C SER A 75 -46.73 -4.36 17.24
N VAL A 76 -46.39 -5.48 16.62
CA VAL A 76 -46.89 -5.86 15.28
C VAL A 76 -48.39 -5.86 15.23
N ARG A 77 -49.05 -6.39 16.27
CA ARG A 77 -50.51 -6.44 16.36
C ARG A 77 -51.13 -5.06 16.48
N GLU A 78 -50.57 -4.14 17.25
CA GLU A 78 -51.05 -2.76 17.31
C GLU A 78 -50.88 -2.03 15.98
N LEU A 79 -49.79 -2.35 15.26
CA LEU A 79 -49.54 -1.84 13.92
C LEU A 79 -50.52 -2.42 12.85
N GLU A 80 -50.87 -3.69 12.96
CA GLU A 80 -51.89 -4.34 12.15
C GLU A 80 -53.28 -3.70 12.36
N ASP A 81 -53.63 -3.38 13.61
CA ASP A 81 -54.90 -2.76 13.99
C ASP A 81 -54.86 -1.24 13.83
N PHE A 82 -53.73 -0.64 13.43
CA PHE A 82 -53.61 0.81 13.29
C PHE A 82 -54.60 1.35 12.27
N VAL A 83 -55.38 2.33 12.66
CA VAL A 83 -56.48 2.86 11.87
C VAL A 83 -55.99 3.97 10.95
N ILE A 84 -56.16 3.75 9.64
CA ILE A 84 -55.84 4.72 8.60
C ILE A 84 -57.10 5.44 8.18
N PRO A 85 -57.13 6.81 8.17
CA PRO A 85 -58.23 7.57 7.66
C PRO A 85 -58.30 7.45 6.14
N THR A 86 -59.40 6.94 5.61
CA THR A 86 -59.66 6.80 4.18
C THR A 86 -60.92 7.53 3.72
N LEU A 87 -61.08 7.74 2.41
CA LEU A 87 -62.30 8.36 1.88
C LEU A 87 -63.57 7.51 2.11
N ALA A 88 -63.39 6.21 2.31
CA ALA A 88 -64.47 5.27 2.62
C ALA A 88 -64.74 5.10 4.10
N GLY A 89 -64.06 5.87 4.98
CA GLY A 89 -64.09 5.78 6.42
C GLY A 89 -62.81 5.19 6.99
N PRO A 90 -62.62 5.21 8.33
CA PRO A 90 -61.45 4.68 8.98
C PRO A 90 -61.34 3.15 8.78
N GLN A 91 -60.16 2.67 8.30
CA GLN A 91 -59.88 1.25 8.06
C GLN A 91 -58.59 0.82 8.77
N PRO A 92 -58.49 -0.43 9.28
CA PRO A 92 -57.25 -0.95 9.83
C PRO A 92 -56.23 -1.13 8.73
N LEU A 93 -54.91 -1.01 9.07
CA LEU A 93 -53.80 -1.16 8.15
C LEU A 93 -53.81 -2.51 7.40
N THR A 94 -54.23 -3.59 8.07
CA THR A 94 -54.39 -4.92 7.46
C THR A 94 -55.38 -4.99 6.31
N ALA A 95 -56.32 -4.05 6.24
CA ALA A 95 -57.23 -3.97 5.10
C ALA A 95 -56.55 -3.42 3.82
N LEU A 96 -55.46 -2.67 3.96
CA LEU A 96 -54.73 -1.97 2.90
C LEU A 96 -53.35 -2.51 2.62
N ALA A 97 -52.74 -3.23 3.61
CA ALA A 97 -51.37 -3.69 3.53
C ALA A 97 -51.20 -5.01 4.27
N THR A 98 -50.15 -5.77 3.94
CA THR A 98 -49.66 -6.90 4.69
C THR A 98 -48.52 -6.45 5.58
N VAL A 99 -48.55 -6.83 6.87
CA VAL A 99 -47.54 -6.51 7.88
C VAL A 99 -46.82 -7.82 8.23
N GLU A 100 -45.56 -7.91 7.97
CA GLU A 100 -44.75 -9.12 8.23
C GLU A 100 -43.43 -8.75 8.89
N GLU A 101 -42.99 -9.60 9.82
CA GLU A 101 -41.64 -9.54 10.35
C GLU A 101 -40.70 -10.29 9.41
N VAL A 102 -39.69 -9.61 8.89
CA VAL A 102 -38.75 -10.12 7.89
C VAL A 102 -37.31 -9.90 8.38
N ASP A 103 -36.50 -10.91 8.26
CA ASP A 103 -35.07 -10.76 8.49
C ASP A 103 -34.38 -10.09 7.30
N GLY A 104 -33.68 -9.03 7.57
CA GLY A 104 -32.94 -8.29 6.56
C GLY A 104 -31.52 -7.94 7.00
N PRO A 105 -30.68 -7.56 6.06
CA PRO A 105 -29.31 -7.17 6.37
C PRO A 105 -29.31 -5.90 7.24
N ALA A 106 -28.55 -5.93 8.35
CA ALA A 106 -28.41 -4.79 9.26
C ALA A 106 -27.79 -3.56 8.59
N SER A 107 -26.95 -3.77 7.58
CA SER A 107 -26.36 -2.71 6.79
C SER A 107 -26.20 -3.12 5.31
N ILE A 108 -26.36 -2.17 4.41
CA ILE A 108 -26.09 -2.34 2.99
C ILE A 108 -24.95 -1.41 2.61
N SER A 109 -23.80 -2.00 2.25
CA SER A 109 -22.65 -1.24 1.77
C SER A 109 -22.70 -1.12 0.24
N THR A 110 -22.34 0.05 -0.26
CA THR A 110 -22.27 0.32 -1.69
C THR A 110 -20.92 0.93 -2.02
N GLN A 111 -20.21 0.37 -3.00
CA GLN A 111 -18.96 0.91 -3.48
C GLN A 111 -19.08 1.20 -4.98
N ARG A 112 -18.77 2.42 -5.40
CA ARG A 112 -18.90 2.87 -6.80
C ARG A 112 -20.26 2.60 -7.43
N GLY A 113 -21.35 2.69 -6.62
CA GLY A 113 -22.71 2.46 -7.08
C GLY A 113 -23.15 0.99 -7.17
N VAL A 114 -22.29 0.04 -6.84
CA VAL A 114 -22.58 -1.39 -6.80
C VAL A 114 -22.70 -1.85 -5.35
N ARG A 115 -23.67 -2.71 -5.04
CA ARG A 115 -23.78 -3.34 -3.73
C ARG A 115 -22.56 -4.23 -3.47
N THR A 116 -21.96 -4.08 -2.31
CA THR A 116 -20.79 -4.84 -1.91
C THR A 116 -20.99 -5.50 -0.56
N ALA A 117 -20.47 -6.71 -0.43
CA ALA A 117 -20.27 -7.38 0.84
C ALA A 117 -18.79 -7.37 1.18
N THR A 118 -18.46 -7.12 2.43
CA THR A 118 -17.07 -7.16 2.91
C THR A 118 -16.91 -8.36 3.82
N VAL A 119 -15.94 -9.20 3.50
CA VAL A 119 -15.48 -10.29 4.36
C VAL A 119 -14.16 -9.84 4.97
N SER A 120 -14.16 -9.60 6.28
CA SER A 120 -12.96 -9.25 7.04
C SER A 120 -12.27 -10.52 7.50
N ILE A 121 -11.01 -10.70 7.12
CA ILE A 121 -10.18 -11.84 7.47
C ILE A 121 -9.07 -11.36 8.40
N THR A 122 -8.98 -11.96 9.59
CA THR A 122 -7.87 -11.75 10.52
C THR A 122 -6.89 -12.91 10.34
N PRO A 123 -5.64 -12.65 9.90
CA PRO A 123 -4.65 -13.70 9.72
C PRO A 123 -4.09 -14.18 11.07
N ASP A 124 -3.75 -15.46 11.15
CA ASP A 124 -3.05 -16.07 12.31
C ASP A 124 -1.54 -15.88 12.25
N THR A 125 -1.04 -15.22 11.22
CA THR A 125 0.39 -14.99 10.99
C THR A 125 0.71 -13.50 10.93
N ALA A 126 1.91 -13.15 11.38
CA ALA A 126 2.45 -11.81 11.21
C ALA A 126 2.85 -11.49 9.75
N ASP A 127 2.96 -12.51 8.91
CA ASP A 127 3.24 -12.38 7.47
C ASP A 127 1.94 -12.22 6.68
N ILE A 128 1.49 -10.98 6.58
CA ILE A 128 0.30 -10.59 5.80
C ILE A 128 0.47 -10.93 4.30
N GLY A 129 1.71 -10.96 3.80
CA GLY A 129 1.98 -11.27 2.39
C GLY A 129 1.61 -12.71 2.04
N THR A 130 2.06 -13.68 2.84
CA THR A 130 1.73 -15.10 2.66
C THR A 130 0.22 -15.35 2.84
N ALA A 131 -0.38 -14.78 3.89
CA ALA A 131 -1.81 -14.90 4.13
C ALA A 131 -2.64 -14.35 2.95
N SER A 132 -2.23 -13.21 2.41
CA SER A 132 -2.91 -12.60 1.26
C SER A 132 -2.79 -13.42 -0.02
N ALA A 133 -1.62 -14.05 -0.26
CA ALA A 133 -1.41 -14.89 -1.43
C ALA A 133 -2.27 -16.17 -1.38
N GLU A 134 -2.43 -16.77 -0.20
CA GLU A 134 -3.32 -17.91 -0.02
C GLU A 134 -4.79 -17.53 -0.19
N VAL A 135 -5.22 -16.42 0.42
CA VAL A 135 -6.59 -15.90 0.24
C VAL A 135 -6.87 -15.58 -1.23
N GLN A 136 -5.91 -14.99 -1.96
CA GLN A 136 -6.06 -14.70 -3.39
C GLN A 136 -6.19 -15.98 -4.20
N THR A 137 -5.40 -17.01 -3.89
CA THR A 137 -5.45 -18.30 -4.58
C THR A 137 -6.83 -18.97 -4.43
N GLU A 138 -7.38 -18.94 -3.22
CA GLU A 138 -8.71 -19.45 -2.95
C GLU A 138 -9.82 -18.59 -3.59
N LEU A 139 -9.61 -17.28 -3.64
CA LEU A 139 -10.54 -16.35 -4.29
C LEU A 139 -10.64 -16.63 -5.79
N ASP A 140 -9.49 -16.88 -6.44
CA ASP A 140 -9.40 -17.20 -7.86
C ASP A 140 -9.97 -18.58 -8.20
N ALA A 141 -10.06 -19.46 -7.21
CA ALA A 141 -10.66 -20.80 -7.35
C ALA A 141 -12.19 -20.83 -7.12
N LEU A 142 -12.78 -19.71 -6.63
CA LEU A 142 -14.21 -19.64 -6.40
C LEU A 142 -14.99 -19.53 -7.71
N ASP A 143 -16.00 -20.37 -7.86
CA ASP A 143 -16.98 -20.25 -8.94
C ASP A 143 -18.05 -19.23 -8.51
N LEU A 144 -17.93 -18.00 -8.98
CA LEU A 144 -18.83 -16.91 -8.63
C LEU A 144 -19.99 -16.83 -9.63
N PRO A 145 -21.19 -16.47 -9.18
CA PRO A 145 -22.33 -16.25 -10.07
C PRO A 145 -22.05 -15.09 -11.06
N ASP A 146 -22.72 -15.13 -12.22
CA ASP A 146 -22.62 -14.09 -13.24
C ASP A 146 -22.91 -12.69 -12.66
N GLY A 147 -22.01 -11.77 -12.90
CA GLY A 147 -22.13 -10.38 -12.43
C GLY A 147 -21.60 -10.12 -11.01
N VAL A 148 -21.07 -11.14 -10.31
CA VAL A 148 -20.41 -11.01 -9.02
C VAL A 148 -18.89 -11.04 -9.23
N THR A 149 -18.20 -10.05 -8.68
CA THR A 149 -16.73 -10.01 -8.65
C THR A 149 -16.25 -10.00 -7.20
N ALA A 150 -15.20 -10.72 -6.91
CA ALA A 150 -14.57 -10.69 -5.61
C ALA A 150 -13.11 -10.23 -5.77
N GLU A 151 -12.71 -9.27 -4.96
CA GLU A 151 -11.38 -8.67 -5.02
C GLU A 151 -10.82 -8.56 -3.60
N LEU A 152 -9.51 -8.75 -3.49
CA LEU A 152 -8.80 -8.51 -2.24
C LEU A 152 -8.76 -6.99 -1.99
N GLY A 153 -9.32 -6.55 -0.86
CA GLY A 153 -9.43 -5.14 -0.50
C GLY A 153 -8.54 -4.76 0.69
N GLY A 154 -8.75 -3.53 1.16
CA GLY A 154 -8.11 -3.02 2.39
C GLY A 154 -6.61 -2.70 2.24
N VAL A 155 -5.88 -2.89 3.33
CA VAL A 155 -4.44 -2.57 3.43
C VAL A 155 -3.60 -3.38 2.44
N THR A 156 -4.01 -4.62 2.17
CA THR A 156 -3.29 -5.55 1.29
C THR A 156 -3.32 -5.11 -0.18
N ALA A 157 -4.49 -4.68 -0.67
CA ALA A 157 -4.61 -4.15 -2.02
C ALA A 157 -3.77 -2.87 -2.19
N GLN A 158 -3.84 -1.96 -1.21
CA GLN A 158 -3.02 -0.74 -1.20
C GLN A 158 -1.52 -1.06 -1.16
N GLN A 159 -1.12 -2.10 -0.45
CA GLN A 159 0.27 -2.54 -0.40
C GLN A 159 0.74 -3.09 -1.75
N SER A 160 -0.08 -3.90 -2.44
CA SER A 160 0.22 -4.43 -3.77
C SER A 160 0.39 -3.31 -4.80
N ASP A 161 -0.54 -2.34 -4.82
CA ASP A 161 -0.47 -1.17 -5.69
C ASP A 161 0.78 -0.33 -5.39
N ALA A 162 1.13 -0.14 -4.11
CA ALA A 162 2.32 0.56 -3.70
C ALA A 162 3.60 -0.16 -4.16
N PHE A 163 3.66 -1.48 -4.08
CA PHE A 163 4.80 -2.26 -4.59
C PHE A 163 4.99 -2.09 -6.10
N GLN A 164 3.92 -2.12 -6.85
CA GLN A 164 3.99 -1.92 -8.31
C GLN A 164 4.46 -0.50 -8.66
N GLN A 165 3.89 0.52 -8.01
CA GLN A 165 4.28 1.92 -8.23
C GLN A 165 5.74 2.18 -7.83
N LEU A 166 6.17 1.65 -6.68
CA LEU A 166 7.54 1.77 -6.22
C LEU A 166 8.52 0.98 -7.07
N GLY A 167 8.12 -0.17 -7.61
CA GLY A 167 8.91 -0.92 -8.59
C GLY A 167 9.16 -0.11 -9.87
N LEU A 168 8.14 0.56 -10.39
CA LEU A 168 8.28 1.48 -11.52
C LEU A 168 9.14 2.70 -11.17
N ALA A 169 8.97 3.27 -9.97
CA ALA A 169 9.78 4.37 -9.48
C ALA A 169 11.26 3.96 -9.35
N LEU A 170 11.54 2.72 -8.91
CA LEU A 170 12.89 2.18 -8.82
C LEU A 170 13.56 2.10 -10.21
N LEU A 171 12.84 1.58 -11.20
CA LEU A 171 13.34 1.54 -12.59
C LEU A 171 13.58 2.94 -13.13
N ALA A 172 12.65 3.87 -12.91
CA ALA A 172 12.81 5.26 -13.33
C ALA A 172 14.02 5.91 -12.64
N ALA A 173 14.22 5.70 -11.35
CA ALA A 173 15.38 6.20 -10.61
C ALA A 173 16.69 5.67 -11.17
N ILE A 174 16.78 4.37 -11.48
CA ILE A 174 17.97 3.77 -12.11
C ILE A 174 18.26 4.40 -13.48
N LEU A 175 17.22 4.63 -14.30
CA LEU A 175 17.37 5.27 -15.61
C LEU A 175 17.82 6.73 -15.49
N ILE A 176 17.24 7.48 -14.56
CA ILE A 176 17.64 8.88 -14.30
C ILE A 176 19.09 8.94 -13.84
N VAL A 177 19.47 8.12 -12.89
CA VAL A 177 20.84 8.02 -12.37
C VAL A 177 21.80 7.63 -13.48
N TYR A 178 21.45 6.65 -14.32
CA TYR A 178 22.24 6.27 -15.49
C TYR A 178 22.45 7.45 -16.45
N THR A 179 21.38 8.18 -16.75
CA THR A 179 21.45 9.35 -17.65
C THR A 179 22.35 10.44 -17.09
N VAL A 180 22.23 10.76 -15.80
CA VAL A 180 23.08 11.72 -15.11
C VAL A 180 24.54 11.28 -15.14
N MET A 181 24.82 10.00 -14.91
CA MET A 181 26.17 9.46 -14.97
C MET A 181 26.76 9.54 -16.39
N VAL A 182 25.96 9.23 -17.44
CA VAL A 182 26.39 9.35 -18.84
C VAL A 182 26.73 10.79 -19.17
N ALA A 183 25.93 11.74 -18.74
CA ALA A 183 26.19 13.17 -18.92
C ALA A 183 27.47 13.62 -18.21
N THR A 184 27.70 13.12 -16.98
CA THR A 184 28.89 13.48 -16.17
C THR A 184 30.17 12.90 -16.75
N PHE A 185 30.18 11.62 -17.08
CA PHE A 185 31.40 10.92 -17.53
C PHE A 185 31.62 10.99 -19.06
N ARG A 186 30.64 11.49 -19.80
CA ARG A 186 30.66 11.50 -21.29
C ARG A 186 30.99 10.13 -21.89
N SER A 187 30.58 9.07 -21.23
CA SER A 187 30.84 7.67 -21.58
C SER A 187 29.64 6.82 -21.24
N LEU A 188 29.27 5.88 -22.11
CA LEU A 188 28.19 4.92 -21.83
C LEU A 188 28.65 3.71 -21.01
N ARG A 189 29.95 3.42 -20.99
CA ARG A 189 30.51 2.22 -20.36
C ARG A 189 30.77 2.40 -18.87
N GLN A 190 31.30 3.54 -18.47
CA GLN A 190 31.59 3.82 -17.05
C GLN A 190 30.33 3.78 -16.17
N PRO A 191 29.21 4.39 -16.56
CA PRO A 191 27.96 4.25 -15.83
C PRO A 191 27.48 2.80 -15.65
N LEU A 192 27.62 1.97 -16.69
CA LEU A 192 27.27 0.55 -16.63
C LEU A 192 28.08 -0.20 -15.56
N LEU A 193 29.38 0.08 -15.45
CA LEU A 193 30.23 -0.50 -14.40
C LEU A 193 29.78 -0.06 -13.02
N LEU A 194 29.37 1.21 -12.87
CA LEU A 194 28.90 1.75 -11.61
C LEU A 194 27.54 1.17 -11.21
N LEU A 195 26.64 0.93 -12.18
CA LEU A 195 25.35 0.31 -11.93
C LEU A 195 25.45 -1.14 -11.40
N VAL A 196 26.54 -1.84 -11.67
CA VAL A 196 26.79 -3.16 -11.05
C VAL A 196 26.82 -3.07 -9.51
N SER A 197 27.16 -1.92 -8.94
CA SER A 197 27.15 -1.72 -7.48
C SER A 197 25.74 -1.75 -6.88
N VAL A 198 24.69 -1.44 -7.64
CA VAL A 198 23.30 -1.40 -7.16
C VAL A 198 22.76 -2.78 -6.76
N PRO A 199 22.82 -3.82 -7.61
CA PRO A 199 22.42 -5.18 -7.20
C PRO A 199 23.15 -5.70 -5.99
N PHE A 200 24.44 -5.43 -5.88
CA PHE A 200 25.22 -5.86 -4.70
C PHE A 200 24.84 -5.10 -3.42
N ALA A 201 24.50 -3.82 -3.53
CA ALA A 201 23.97 -3.08 -2.39
C ALA A 201 22.60 -3.66 -1.97
N ALA A 202 21.75 -4.01 -2.94
CA ALA A 202 20.48 -4.67 -2.68
C ALA A 202 20.63 -6.02 -1.98
N THR A 203 21.65 -6.84 -2.34
CA THR A 203 21.91 -8.11 -1.64
C THR A 203 22.23 -7.91 -0.16
N GLY A 204 23.05 -6.92 0.20
CA GLY A 204 23.34 -6.60 1.60
C GLY A 204 22.11 -6.09 2.36
N ALA A 205 21.28 -5.29 1.71
CA ALA A 205 20.01 -4.83 2.26
C ALA A 205 19.08 -6.02 2.59
N ILE A 206 18.89 -6.93 1.63
CA ILE A 206 18.02 -8.12 1.78
C ILE A 206 18.60 -9.06 2.85
N LEU A 207 19.91 -9.29 2.87
CA LEU A 207 20.53 -10.17 3.86
C LEU A 207 20.34 -9.65 5.30
N LEU A 208 20.50 -8.36 5.53
CA LEU A 208 20.30 -7.79 6.87
C LEU A 208 18.81 -7.78 7.24
N GLN A 209 17.92 -7.54 6.28
CA GLN A 209 16.47 -7.63 6.48
C GLN A 209 16.07 -9.05 6.88
N LEU A 210 16.56 -10.06 6.17
CA LEU A 210 16.30 -11.47 6.49
C LEU A 210 16.84 -11.85 7.86
N ALA A 211 18.07 -11.41 8.19
CA ALA A 211 18.70 -11.67 9.50
C ALA A 211 17.96 -10.99 10.67
N SER A 212 17.27 -9.87 10.42
CA SER A 212 16.48 -9.16 11.42
C SER A 212 15.11 -9.78 11.68
N GLY A 213 14.63 -10.70 10.81
CA GLY A 213 13.30 -11.30 10.90
C GLY A 213 12.14 -10.33 10.60
N ILE A 214 12.43 -9.12 10.13
CA ILE A 214 11.41 -8.12 9.82
C ILE A 214 10.92 -8.33 8.38
N PRO A 215 9.60 -8.43 8.14
CA PRO A 215 9.06 -8.68 6.81
C PRO A 215 9.36 -7.53 5.84
N LEU A 216 9.48 -7.89 4.56
CA LEU A 216 9.62 -6.91 3.48
C LEU A 216 8.30 -6.14 3.32
N GLY A 217 8.38 -4.82 3.42
CA GLY A 217 7.23 -3.93 3.27
C GLY A 217 7.52 -2.77 2.32
N VAL A 218 6.53 -1.90 2.15
CA VAL A 218 6.63 -0.66 1.37
C VAL A 218 7.82 0.19 1.84
N ALA A 219 8.03 0.28 3.16
CA ALA A 219 9.14 1.00 3.76
C ALA A 219 10.52 0.44 3.36
N SER A 220 10.63 -0.89 3.19
CA SER A 220 11.87 -1.53 2.74
C SER A 220 12.23 -1.13 1.31
N ILE A 221 11.24 -1.01 0.41
CA ILE A 221 11.47 -0.58 -0.98
C ILE A 221 11.84 0.91 -1.03
N ILE A 222 11.23 1.73 -0.19
CA ILE A 222 11.63 3.15 -0.05
C ILE A 222 13.10 3.24 0.43
N GLY A 223 13.49 2.41 1.40
CA GLY A 223 14.87 2.28 1.85
C GLY A 223 15.82 1.89 0.72
N LEU A 224 15.43 0.93 -0.13
CA LEU A 224 16.20 0.50 -1.28
C LEU A 224 16.34 1.63 -2.32
N LEU A 225 15.29 2.39 -2.56
CA LEU A 225 15.31 3.54 -3.47
C LEU A 225 16.27 4.64 -2.98
N MET A 226 16.24 4.95 -1.67
CA MET A 226 17.21 5.86 -1.04
C MET A 226 18.64 5.34 -1.15
N LEU A 227 18.84 4.04 -0.94
CA LEU A 227 20.13 3.38 -1.01
C LEU A 227 20.80 3.54 -2.38
N ILE A 228 20.04 3.43 -3.49
CA ILE A 228 20.55 3.63 -4.85
C ILE A 228 21.20 5.01 -4.97
N GLY A 229 20.54 6.06 -4.50
CA GLY A 229 21.10 7.42 -4.54
C GLY A 229 22.42 7.53 -3.78
N ILE A 230 22.49 6.97 -2.57
CA ILE A 230 23.69 7.02 -1.72
C ILE A 230 24.85 6.25 -2.35
N VAL A 231 24.59 5.03 -2.82
CA VAL A 231 25.61 4.13 -3.40
C VAL A 231 26.21 4.72 -4.66
N VAL A 232 25.34 5.21 -5.55
CA VAL A 232 25.78 5.79 -6.82
C VAL A 232 26.58 7.08 -6.60
N THR A 233 26.19 7.92 -5.64
CA THR A 233 26.95 9.14 -5.33
C THR A 233 28.37 8.81 -4.89
N ASN A 234 28.55 7.82 -4.00
CA ASN A 234 29.88 7.37 -3.56
C ASN A 234 30.70 6.81 -4.72
N ALA A 235 30.08 6.04 -5.59
CA ALA A 235 30.73 5.44 -6.76
C ALA A 235 31.17 6.50 -7.80
N ILE A 236 30.31 7.49 -8.08
CA ILE A 236 30.63 8.61 -8.98
C ILE A 236 31.86 9.36 -8.51
N VAL A 237 31.89 9.75 -7.23
CA VAL A 237 32.97 10.55 -6.66
C VAL A 237 34.30 9.80 -6.67
N LEU A 238 34.28 8.46 -6.49
CA LEU A 238 35.48 7.64 -6.59
C LEU A 238 36.01 7.58 -8.04
N VAL A 239 35.12 7.24 -9.00
CA VAL A 239 35.54 7.08 -10.40
C VAL A 239 35.93 8.41 -11.03
N ASP A 240 35.27 9.49 -10.68
CA ASP A 240 35.65 10.83 -11.12
C ASP A 240 37.09 11.18 -10.69
N LEU A 241 37.45 10.90 -9.44
CA LEU A 241 38.81 11.12 -8.97
C LEU A 241 39.84 10.23 -9.68
N VAL A 242 39.49 8.97 -9.95
CA VAL A 242 40.34 8.07 -10.76
C VAL A 242 40.56 8.60 -12.16
N ASN A 243 39.50 9.08 -12.82
CA ASN A 243 39.59 9.70 -14.15
C ASN A 243 40.46 10.95 -14.12
N GLN A 244 40.36 11.81 -13.12
CA GLN A 244 41.24 12.99 -12.96
C GLN A 244 42.70 12.59 -12.82
N TYR A 245 43.05 11.49 -12.16
CA TYR A 245 44.43 11.00 -12.11
C TYR A 245 44.89 10.42 -13.46
N ARG A 246 44.00 9.80 -14.18
CA ARG A 246 44.31 9.33 -15.57
C ARG A 246 44.56 10.48 -16.51
N ASP A 247 43.77 11.55 -16.44
CA ASP A 247 43.95 12.76 -17.25
C ASP A 247 45.31 13.46 -16.99
N ARG A 248 45.87 13.24 -15.78
CA ARG A 248 47.21 13.70 -15.40
C ARG A 248 48.33 12.77 -15.87
N GLY A 249 48.00 11.71 -16.60
CA GLY A 249 48.98 10.80 -17.23
C GLY A 249 49.35 9.56 -16.39
N LEU A 250 48.68 9.28 -15.28
CA LEU A 250 48.93 8.04 -14.54
C LEU A 250 48.32 6.83 -15.27
N GLY A 251 49.01 5.70 -15.18
CA GLY A 251 48.48 4.41 -15.65
C GLY A 251 47.24 4.00 -14.90
N VAL A 252 46.42 3.09 -15.48
CA VAL A 252 45.13 2.68 -14.90
C VAL A 252 45.27 2.20 -13.44
N VAL A 253 46.26 1.35 -13.17
CA VAL A 253 46.45 0.76 -11.82
C VAL A 253 46.84 1.83 -10.80
N ASP A 254 47.79 2.71 -11.15
CA ASP A 254 48.25 3.76 -10.27
C ASP A 254 47.16 4.80 -10.00
N ALA A 255 46.40 5.18 -11.01
CA ALA A 255 45.27 6.08 -10.86
C ALA A 255 44.19 5.54 -9.93
N VAL A 256 43.88 4.24 -10.04
CA VAL A 256 42.92 3.55 -9.17
C VAL A 256 43.41 3.49 -7.72
N VAL A 257 44.67 3.10 -7.51
CA VAL A 257 45.25 3.03 -6.15
C VAL A 257 45.27 4.40 -5.48
N HIS A 258 45.69 5.44 -6.20
CA HIS A 258 45.69 6.81 -5.66
C HIS A 258 44.28 7.36 -5.41
N GLY A 259 43.37 7.12 -6.34
CA GLY A 259 41.98 7.55 -6.20
C GLY A 259 41.27 6.86 -5.03
N ALA A 260 41.36 5.53 -4.97
CA ALA A 260 40.76 4.74 -3.90
C ALA A 260 41.33 5.08 -2.51
N SER A 261 42.65 5.22 -2.38
CA SER A 261 43.28 5.56 -1.09
C SER A 261 42.86 6.94 -0.57
N ARG A 262 42.69 7.92 -1.45
CA ARG A 262 42.23 9.28 -1.07
C ARG A 262 40.75 9.34 -0.71
N ARG A 263 39.92 8.48 -1.29
CA ARG A 263 38.46 8.43 -1.05
C ARG A 263 38.06 7.45 0.04
N LEU A 264 38.95 6.59 0.49
CA LEU A 264 38.68 5.61 1.54
C LEU A 264 38.10 6.26 2.80
N ARG A 265 38.78 7.27 3.35
CA ARG A 265 38.34 7.95 4.58
C ARG A 265 37.00 8.67 4.44
N PRO A 266 36.77 9.52 3.41
CA PRO A 266 35.47 10.17 3.22
C PRO A 266 34.31 9.18 3.04
N ILE A 267 34.48 8.12 2.26
CA ILE A 267 33.43 7.10 2.04
C ILE A 267 33.10 6.37 3.35
N LEU A 268 34.13 5.95 4.11
CA LEU A 268 33.91 5.31 5.41
C LEU A 268 33.25 6.26 6.42
N MET A 269 33.65 7.52 6.45
CA MET A 269 33.05 8.50 7.37
C MET A 269 31.55 8.72 7.07
N THR A 270 31.17 8.88 5.79
CA THR A 270 29.77 9.07 5.42
C THR A 270 28.95 7.81 5.68
N ALA A 271 29.50 6.63 5.38
CA ALA A 271 28.81 5.37 5.64
C ALA A 271 28.58 5.15 7.14
N LEU A 272 29.62 5.31 7.96
CA LEU A 272 29.50 5.15 9.41
C LEU A 272 28.58 6.21 10.03
N ALA A 273 28.66 7.46 9.61
CA ALA A 273 27.77 8.51 10.10
C ALA A 273 26.31 8.18 9.81
N THR A 274 25.99 7.70 8.60
CA THR A 274 24.63 7.31 8.23
C THR A 274 24.17 6.07 9.00
N ILE A 275 25.03 5.05 9.17
CA ILE A 275 24.73 3.85 9.95
C ILE A 275 24.41 4.22 11.40
N PHE A 276 25.26 5.02 12.06
CA PHE A 276 25.02 5.44 13.44
C PHE A 276 23.78 6.33 13.59
N ALA A 277 23.48 7.18 12.59
CA ALA A 277 22.26 7.98 12.60
C ALA A 277 20.99 7.13 12.50
N LEU A 278 21.03 6.02 11.74
CA LEU A 278 19.89 5.13 11.56
C LEU A 278 19.82 4.01 12.61
N LEU A 279 20.87 3.79 13.39
CA LEU A 279 20.93 2.71 14.37
C LEU A 279 19.80 2.75 15.42
N PRO A 280 19.44 3.91 16.00
CA PRO A 280 18.32 3.99 16.96
C PRO A 280 16.99 3.55 16.34
N MET A 281 16.76 3.89 15.05
CA MET A 281 15.57 3.45 14.31
C MET A 281 15.60 1.95 14.03
N ALA A 282 16.75 1.42 13.63
CA ALA A 282 16.91 0.00 13.32
C ALA A 282 16.67 -0.90 14.54
N VAL A 283 17.07 -0.45 15.73
CA VAL A 283 16.87 -1.17 17.00
C VAL A 283 15.48 -0.96 17.60
N GLY A 284 14.66 -0.07 17.00
CA GLY A 284 13.28 0.16 17.46
C GLY A 284 13.15 1.08 18.67
N LEU A 285 14.19 1.87 19.02
CA LEU A 285 14.17 2.79 20.17
C LEU A 285 13.28 4.02 19.94
N THR A 286 12.77 4.24 18.73
CA THR A 286 12.01 5.43 18.34
C THR A 286 10.49 5.35 18.59
N GLY A 287 10.01 4.33 19.33
CA GLY A 287 8.61 4.21 19.76
C GLY A 287 7.65 3.69 18.69
N HIS A 288 6.36 3.98 18.82
CA HIS A 288 5.25 3.39 18.05
C HIS A 288 5.29 3.60 16.50
N SER A 289 6.15 4.47 15.97
CA SER A 289 6.37 4.62 14.53
C SER A 289 7.33 3.58 13.92
N GLY A 290 7.77 2.59 14.71
CA GLY A 290 8.71 1.54 14.30
C GLY A 290 8.27 0.73 13.08
N PHE A 291 6.98 0.64 12.82
CA PHE A 291 6.42 -0.14 11.72
C PHE A 291 6.89 0.32 10.31
N ILE A 292 7.13 1.60 10.12
CA ILE A 292 7.63 2.16 8.85
C ILE A 292 9.12 2.44 8.92
N SER A 293 9.61 2.97 10.03
CA SER A 293 10.97 3.47 10.16
C SER A 293 12.02 2.37 10.33
N GLN A 294 11.67 1.28 11.03
CA GLN A 294 12.59 0.19 11.33
C GLN A 294 13.00 -0.61 10.09
N PRO A 295 12.06 -1.10 9.22
CA PRO A 295 12.44 -1.81 8.00
C PRO A 295 13.28 -0.95 7.05
N LEU A 296 12.94 0.34 6.91
CA LEU A 296 13.70 1.30 6.12
C LEU A 296 15.14 1.45 6.62
N ALA A 297 15.33 1.63 7.92
CA ALA A 297 16.67 1.78 8.52
C ALA A 297 17.52 0.52 8.32
N ILE A 298 16.95 -0.66 8.50
CA ILE A 298 17.65 -1.94 8.33
C ILE A 298 18.12 -2.12 6.88
N VAL A 299 17.24 -1.86 5.90
CA VAL A 299 17.60 -1.93 4.49
C VAL A 299 18.73 -0.99 4.14
N VAL A 300 18.67 0.26 4.60
CA VAL A 300 19.72 1.25 4.33
C VAL A 300 21.03 0.88 5.00
N ILE A 301 21.02 0.43 6.24
CA ILE A 301 22.22 -0.01 6.96
C ILE A 301 22.87 -1.22 6.26
N GLY A 302 22.08 -2.26 5.97
CA GLY A 302 22.58 -3.47 5.33
C GLY A 302 23.14 -3.20 3.94
N GLY A 303 22.42 -2.41 3.16
CA GLY A 303 22.86 -2.02 1.83
C GLY A 303 24.09 -1.11 1.84
N LEU A 304 24.20 -0.23 2.84
CA LEU A 304 25.34 0.68 2.97
C LEU A 304 26.62 -0.07 3.39
N ILE A 305 26.52 -1.06 4.27
CA ILE A 305 27.65 -1.94 4.61
C ILE A 305 28.14 -2.67 3.38
N SER A 306 27.26 -3.36 2.67
CA SER A 306 27.59 -4.12 1.47
C SER A 306 28.15 -3.21 0.37
N SER A 307 27.49 -2.08 0.08
CA SER A 307 27.93 -1.15 -0.95
C SER A 307 29.26 -0.49 -0.66
N THR A 308 29.57 -0.22 0.62
CA THR A 308 30.86 0.34 1.02
C THR A 308 31.99 -0.62 0.71
N VAL A 309 31.85 -1.89 1.09
CA VAL A 309 32.84 -2.94 0.77
C VAL A 309 32.99 -3.07 -0.74
N LEU A 310 31.87 -3.09 -1.46
CA LEU A 310 31.90 -3.20 -2.91
C LEU A 310 32.57 -2.00 -3.58
N THR A 311 32.21 -0.79 -3.19
CA THR A 311 32.77 0.44 -3.77
C THR A 311 34.27 0.55 -3.52
N LEU A 312 34.77 0.04 -2.38
CA LEU A 312 36.18 0.13 -2.04
C LEU A 312 37.04 -1.02 -2.62
N VAL A 313 36.45 -2.19 -2.88
CA VAL A 313 37.18 -3.39 -3.31
C VAL A 313 36.80 -3.81 -4.73
N VAL A 314 35.52 -4.04 -4.97
CA VAL A 314 35.06 -4.62 -6.25
C VAL A 314 35.08 -3.60 -7.37
N LEU A 315 34.62 -2.37 -7.12
CA LEU A 315 34.58 -1.33 -8.15
C LEU A 315 35.96 -0.95 -8.67
N PRO A 316 37.00 -0.73 -7.83
CA PRO A 316 38.38 -0.53 -8.30
C PRO A 316 38.89 -1.71 -9.13
N SER A 317 38.60 -2.93 -8.70
CA SER A 317 39.03 -4.15 -9.39
C SER A 317 38.35 -4.28 -10.78
N LEU A 318 37.03 -4.04 -10.85
CA LEU A 318 36.30 -4.03 -12.13
C LEU A 318 36.77 -2.93 -13.06
N TYR A 319 37.02 -1.73 -12.53
CA TYR A 319 37.55 -0.62 -13.30
C TYR A 319 38.93 -0.95 -13.92
N THR A 320 39.86 -1.50 -13.13
CA THR A 320 41.17 -1.91 -13.61
C THR A 320 41.08 -3.02 -14.66
N LEU A 321 40.14 -3.94 -14.52
CA LEU A 321 39.94 -5.05 -15.43
C LEU A 321 39.43 -4.55 -16.81
N VAL A 322 38.45 -3.67 -16.83
CA VAL A 322 37.81 -3.15 -18.03
C VAL A 322 38.71 -2.11 -18.74
N GLU A 323 39.14 -1.08 -18.02
CA GLU A 323 39.95 -0.01 -18.61
C GLU A 323 41.40 -0.47 -18.86
N GLY A 324 41.99 -1.34 -18.02
CA GLY A 324 43.28 -1.93 -18.25
C GLY A 324 43.31 -2.90 -19.45
N ALA A 325 42.20 -3.59 -19.72
CA ALA A 325 42.07 -4.39 -20.93
C ALA A 325 42.04 -3.50 -22.21
N ARG A 326 41.42 -2.31 -22.12
CA ARG A 326 41.39 -1.33 -23.18
C ARG A 326 42.74 -0.73 -23.45
N GLU A 327 43.45 -0.28 -22.42
CA GLU A 327 44.78 0.28 -22.52
C GLU A 327 45.77 -0.71 -23.19
N ARG A 328 45.71 -1.97 -22.80
CA ARG A 328 46.49 -3.05 -23.43
C ARG A 328 46.13 -3.27 -24.89
N ARG A 329 44.87 -3.16 -25.27
CA ARG A 329 44.41 -3.28 -26.68
C ARG A 329 44.88 -2.10 -27.51
N GLU A 330 44.80 -0.88 -26.99
CA GLU A 330 45.27 0.34 -27.64
C GLU A 330 46.79 0.32 -27.84
N ALA A 331 47.58 -0.08 -26.82
CA ALA A 331 49.01 -0.26 -26.91
C ALA A 331 49.43 -1.32 -27.97
N ARG A 332 48.71 -2.46 -28.01
CA ARG A 332 48.94 -3.47 -29.04
C ARG A 332 48.61 -2.98 -30.46
N ARG A 333 47.57 -2.15 -30.61
CA ARG A 333 47.24 -1.56 -31.93
C ARG A 333 48.30 -0.54 -32.37
N ALA A 334 48.74 0.31 -31.46
CA ALA A 334 49.80 1.27 -31.70
C ALA A 334 51.14 0.56 -32.11
N ALA A 335 51.52 -0.49 -31.34
CA ALA A 335 52.71 -1.29 -31.68
C ALA A 335 52.62 -1.99 -33.06
N ARG A 336 51.43 -2.51 -33.42
CA ARG A 336 51.23 -3.09 -34.76
C ARG A 336 51.25 -2.05 -35.88
N ALA A 337 50.71 -0.84 -35.65
CA ALA A 337 50.77 0.24 -36.61
C ALA A 337 52.22 0.75 -36.81
N ALA A 338 53.00 0.84 -35.72
CA ALA A 338 54.42 1.20 -35.79
C ALA A 338 55.32 0.12 -36.49
N ALA A 339 54.94 -1.16 -36.41
CA ALA A 339 55.63 -2.26 -37.05
C ALA A 339 55.24 -2.42 -38.56
N ALA A 340 54.16 -1.78 -38.98
CA ALA A 340 53.69 -1.82 -40.37
C ALA A 340 54.07 -0.57 -41.18
N ALA A 341 54.61 0.48 -40.52
CA ALA A 341 55.17 1.69 -41.11
C ALA A 341 56.70 1.58 -41.26
#